data_b39929ca652fc1991d34074e95c258a8
#
_entry.id   b39929ca652fc1991d34074e95c258a8
#
_cell.length_a   1.000
_cell.length_b   1.000
_cell.length_c   1.000
_cell.angle_alpha   90.00
_cell.angle_beta   90.00
_cell.angle_gamma   90.00
#
_symmetry.space_group_name_H-M   'P 1'
#
loop_
_entity.id
_entity.type
_entity.pdbx_description
1 polymer ?
#
loop_
_entity_poly.entity_id
_entity_poly.type
_entity_poly.pdbx_seq_one_letter_code
_entity_poly.pdbx_strand_id
1 'polypeptide(L)'
;MRVLDWLLDHHIDFPYTVAVSAGACNGLSYMSRQRGRAKYSNIDMLKKYKYIGMRFLWTQHSILNQELLYKDFPERIVPYDFEAYRANPGVFEMVTTNCLTGRADYLSEKENYNRLIRIAKASSSLPYVCPVVVVDACRCSTAVSWTPYRWGGRCRSVMSATWSC
;
A
#
# COMPACT_ATOMS: atom_id res chain seq x y z
N MET A 1 0.74 -12.17 -6.12
CA MET A 1 1.64 -12.51 -5.00
C MET A 1 2.74 -13.46 -5.43
N ARG A 2 2.41 -14.56 -6.12
CA ARG A 2 3.46 -15.47 -6.64
C ARG A 2 4.47 -14.80 -7.57
N VAL A 3 4.05 -13.79 -8.35
CA VAL A 3 4.95 -13.07 -9.26
C VAL A 3 5.95 -12.22 -8.49
N LEU A 4 5.54 -11.51 -7.42
CA LEU A 4 6.48 -10.74 -6.60
C LEU A 4 7.50 -11.64 -5.90
N ASP A 5 7.04 -12.80 -5.40
CA ASP A 5 7.93 -13.80 -4.83
C ASP A 5 8.90 -14.38 -5.87
N TRP A 6 8.40 -14.62 -7.10
CA TRP A 6 9.22 -15.08 -8.22
C TRP A 6 10.28 -14.05 -8.62
N LEU A 7 9.92 -12.76 -8.67
CA LEU A 7 10.87 -11.67 -8.93
C LEU A 7 11.97 -11.62 -7.86
N LEU A 8 11.61 -11.79 -6.60
CA LEU A 8 12.58 -11.86 -5.50
C LEU A 8 13.50 -13.08 -5.62
N ASP A 9 12.95 -14.26 -5.99
CA ASP A 9 13.72 -15.50 -6.18
C ASP A 9 14.74 -15.37 -7.34
N HIS A 10 14.45 -14.53 -8.34
CA HIS A 10 15.32 -14.28 -9.49
C HIS A 10 16.16 -13.01 -9.35
N HIS A 11 16.17 -12.38 -8.16
CA HIS A 11 16.92 -11.16 -7.88
C HIS A 11 16.64 -10.02 -8.88
N ILE A 12 15.38 -9.93 -9.34
CA ILE A 12 14.95 -8.86 -10.25
C ILE A 12 14.51 -7.67 -9.40
N ASP A 13 15.25 -6.59 -9.47
CA ASP A 13 14.94 -5.33 -8.78
C ASP A 13 14.57 -4.25 -9.79
N PHE A 14 13.53 -3.49 -9.49
CA PHE A 14 13.12 -2.36 -10.31
C PHE A 14 13.63 -1.05 -9.70
N PRO A 15 14.31 -0.20 -10.50
CA PRO A 15 14.83 1.08 -9.99
C PRO A 15 13.72 2.06 -9.63
N TYR A 16 12.52 1.87 -10.19
CA TYR A 16 11.35 2.69 -9.92
C TYR A 16 10.08 1.85 -9.94
N THR A 17 9.28 1.97 -8.91
CA THR A 17 8.02 1.22 -8.74
C THR A 17 6.91 2.15 -8.26
N VAL A 18 5.76 2.08 -8.91
CA VAL A 18 4.54 2.80 -8.51
C VAL A 18 3.47 1.80 -8.12
N ALA A 19 2.77 2.07 -7.05
CA ALA A 19 1.73 1.17 -6.57
C ALA A 19 0.52 1.91 -6.00
N VAL A 20 -0.64 1.27 -6.07
CA VAL A 20 -1.93 1.82 -5.60
C VAL A 20 -2.62 0.80 -4.72
N SER A 21 -3.25 1.25 -3.63
CA SER A 21 -4.14 0.45 -2.78
C SER A 21 -3.49 -0.85 -2.28
N ALA A 22 -4.11 -2.01 -2.50
CA ALA A 22 -3.54 -3.31 -2.15
C ALA A 22 -2.18 -3.57 -2.81
N GLY A 23 -1.95 -2.98 -4.01
CA GLY A 23 -0.66 -2.99 -4.68
C GLY A 23 0.42 -2.27 -3.87
N ALA A 24 0.10 -1.19 -3.17
CA ALA A 24 1.03 -0.48 -2.29
C ALA A 24 1.48 -1.38 -1.13
N CYS A 25 0.57 -2.08 -0.46
CA CYS A 25 0.91 -3.02 0.61
C CYS A 25 1.76 -4.20 0.12
N ASN A 26 1.45 -4.71 -1.07
CA ASN A 26 2.22 -5.79 -1.69
C ASN A 26 3.61 -5.30 -2.15
N GLY A 27 3.67 -4.09 -2.72
CA GLY A 27 4.90 -3.44 -3.13
C GLY A 27 5.85 -3.19 -1.96
N LEU A 28 5.34 -2.76 -0.81
CA LEU A 28 6.13 -2.63 0.41
C LEU A 28 6.80 -3.96 0.80
N SER A 29 6.08 -5.08 0.71
CA SER A 29 6.65 -6.41 1.00
C SER A 29 7.73 -6.82 -0.01
N TYR A 30 7.57 -6.43 -1.28
CA TYR A 30 8.57 -6.66 -2.32
C TYR A 30 9.81 -5.78 -2.11
N MET A 31 9.64 -4.48 -1.88
CA MET A 31 10.73 -3.52 -1.68
C MET A 31 11.56 -3.82 -0.42
N SER A 32 10.94 -4.41 0.62
CA SER A 32 11.64 -4.90 1.82
C SER A 32 12.18 -6.33 1.67
N ARG A 33 12.10 -6.92 0.47
CA ARG A 33 12.57 -8.28 0.16
C ARG A 33 11.98 -9.38 1.05
N GLN A 34 10.82 -9.13 1.65
CA GLN A 34 10.15 -10.10 2.52
C GLN A 34 9.29 -11.09 1.71
N ARG A 35 9.93 -12.16 1.25
CA ARG A 35 9.29 -13.24 0.48
C ARG A 35 8.13 -13.85 1.23
N GLY A 36 7.01 -14.09 0.55
CA GLY A 36 5.80 -14.70 1.12
C GLY A 36 4.97 -13.80 2.02
N ARG A 37 5.53 -12.65 2.49
CA ARG A 37 4.85 -11.74 3.41
C ARG A 37 3.52 -11.24 2.86
N ALA A 38 3.48 -10.87 1.59
CA ALA A 38 2.27 -10.39 0.93
C ALA A 38 1.16 -11.46 0.90
N LYS A 39 1.50 -12.73 0.66
CA LYS A 39 0.55 -13.85 0.72
C LYS A 39 0.05 -14.06 2.16
N TYR A 40 0.98 -14.12 3.10
CA TYR A 40 0.65 -14.37 4.49
C TYR A 40 -0.26 -13.28 5.06
N SER A 41 0.06 -12.00 4.86
CA SER A 41 -0.73 -10.89 5.36
C SER A 41 -2.11 -10.75 4.70
N ASN A 42 -2.23 -11.03 3.41
CA ASN A 42 -3.51 -10.82 2.69
C ASN A 42 -4.41 -12.05 2.64
N ILE A 43 -3.86 -13.27 2.68
CA ILE A 43 -4.66 -14.49 2.56
C ILE A 43 -4.77 -15.21 3.91
N ASP A 44 -3.64 -15.54 4.51
CA ASP A 44 -3.63 -16.38 5.70
C ASP A 44 -4.15 -15.61 6.93
N MET A 45 -3.76 -14.35 7.05
CA MET A 45 -4.24 -13.46 8.12
C MET A 45 -5.73 -13.11 7.97
N LEU A 46 -6.24 -12.96 6.73
CA LEU A 46 -7.66 -12.72 6.51
C LEU A 46 -8.51 -13.89 7.02
N LYS A 47 -8.06 -15.12 6.78
CA LYS A 47 -8.74 -16.32 7.29
C LYS A 47 -8.72 -16.39 8.82
N LYS A 48 -7.58 -16.05 9.43
CA LYS A 48 -7.37 -16.15 10.88
C LYS A 48 -8.07 -15.06 11.66
N TYR A 49 -7.94 -13.80 11.24
CA TYR A 49 -8.38 -12.64 12.01
C TYR A 49 -9.68 -12.02 11.51
N LYS A 50 -10.18 -12.42 10.33
CA LYS A 50 -11.43 -11.91 9.76
C LYS A 50 -11.52 -10.38 9.86
N TYR A 51 -10.44 -9.68 9.49
CA TYR A 51 -10.32 -8.24 9.64
C TYR A 51 -11.15 -7.42 8.63
N ILE A 52 -11.94 -8.09 7.78
CA ILE A 52 -12.94 -7.50 6.89
C ILE A 52 -14.32 -7.87 7.41
N GLY A 53 -15.19 -6.90 7.62
CA GLY A 53 -16.56 -7.16 8.04
C GLY A 53 -17.34 -5.91 8.41
N MET A 54 -18.67 -5.98 8.22
CA MET A 54 -19.60 -4.89 8.53
C MET A 54 -19.59 -4.45 10.00
N ARG A 55 -19.17 -5.35 10.91
CA ARG A 55 -19.07 -5.03 12.34
C ARG A 55 -18.12 -3.86 12.63
N PHE A 56 -17.06 -3.70 11.81
CA PHE A 56 -16.08 -2.62 11.98
C PHE A 56 -16.61 -1.26 11.51
N LEU A 57 -17.68 -1.25 10.71
CA LEU A 57 -18.33 -0.02 10.30
C LEU A 57 -18.88 0.76 11.50
N TRP A 58 -19.39 0.05 12.48
CA TRP A 58 -19.94 0.65 13.73
C TRP A 58 -18.85 1.09 14.71
N THR A 59 -17.71 0.39 14.75
CA THR A 59 -16.66 0.66 15.73
C THR A 59 -15.55 1.57 15.22
N GLN A 60 -15.22 1.48 13.92
CA GLN A 60 -14.09 2.19 13.33
C GLN A 60 -14.48 3.03 12.10
N HIS A 61 -15.76 3.16 11.78
CA HIS A 61 -16.25 3.79 10.54
C HIS A 61 -15.55 3.23 9.29
N SER A 62 -15.25 1.93 9.29
CA SER A 62 -14.52 1.24 8.23
C SER A 62 -14.98 -0.21 8.14
N ILE A 63 -15.01 -0.78 6.94
CA ILE A 63 -15.23 -2.22 6.76
C ILE A 63 -13.96 -3.01 7.08
N LEU A 64 -12.79 -2.35 7.08
CA LEU A 64 -11.50 -2.94 7.43
C LEU A 64 -11.14 -2.59 8.87
N ASN A 65 -10.63 -3.55 9.64
CA ASN A 65 -9.99 -3.27 10.91
C ASN A 65 -8.61 -2.62 10.63
N GLN A 66 -8.61 -1.27 10.55
CA GLN A 66 -7.43 -0.50 10.17
C GLN A 66 -6.34 -0.52 11.25
N GLU A 67 -6.69 -0.61 12.52
CA GLU A 67 -5.70 -0.71 13.60
C GLU A 67 -4.94 -2.02 13.50
N LEU A 68 -5.65 -3.13 13.34
CA LEU A 68 -5.03 -4.43 13.17
C LEU A 68 -4.13 -4.47 11.92
N LEU A 69 -4.61 -3.91 10.81
CA LEU A 69 -3.92 -4.00 9.51
C LEU A 69 -2.67 -3.13 9.43
N TYR A 70 -2.72 -1.91 9.98
CA TYR A 70 -1.65 -0.91 9.82
C TYR A 70 -0.82 -0.66 11.09
N LYS A 71 -1.18 -1.27 12.21
CA LYS A 71 -0.43 -1.20 13.45
C LYS A 71 0.01 -2.58 13.91
N ASP A 72 -0.94 -3.45 14.28
CA ASP A 72 -0.59 -4.74 14.89
C ASP A 72 0.10 -5.70 13.89
N PHE A 73 -0.32 -5.72 12.62
CA PHE A 73 0.31 -6.59 11.61
C PHE A 73 1.76 -6.22 11.38
N PRO A 74 2.12 -4.98 11.01
CA PRO A 74 3.49 -4.65 10.69
C PRO A 74 4.40 -4.55 11.93
N GLU A 75 3.85 -4.36 13.13
CA GLU A 75 4.63 -4.23 14.36
C GLU A 75 4.82 -5.55 15.10
N ARG A 76 3.78 -6.42 15.13
CA ARG A 76 3.74 -7.58 16.04
C ARG A 76 3.51 -8.91 15.35
N ILE A 77 2.57 -8.98 14.39
CA ILE A 77 2.08 -10.25 13.84
C ILE A 77 2.92 -10.69 12.64
N VAL A 78 3.21 -9.75 11.75
CA VAL A 78 4.02 -9.93 10.55
C VAL A 78 5.01 -8.77 10.47
N PRO A 79 6.06 -8.77 11.28
CA PRO A 79 6.97 -7.64 11.38
C PRO A 79 7.45 -7.15 10.03
N TYR A 80 7.40 -5.82 9.85
CA TYR A 80 7.85 -5.19 8.64
C TYR A 80 9.32 -4.81 8.77
N ASP A 81 10.14 -5.30 7.86
CA ASP A 81 11.56 -4.97 7.82
C ASP A 81 11.76 -3.61 7.13
N PHE A 82 11.72 -2.56 7.94
CA PHE A 82 11.88 -1.20 7.48
C PHE A 82 13.34 -0.92 7.08
N GLU A 83 14.32 -1.54 7.73
CA GLU A 83 15.73 -1.36 7.39
C GLU A 83 16.04 -1.96 6.02
N ALA A 84 15.54 -3.14 5.71
CA ALA A 84 15.67 -3.73 4.38
C ALA A 84 14.98 -2.87 3.30
N TYR A 85 13.81 -2.29 3.61
CA TYR A 85 13.14 -1.34 2.72
C TYR A 85 13.99 -0.08 2.48
N ARG A 86 14.54 0.51 3.54
CA ARG A 86 15.38 1.70 3.48
C ARG A 86 16.66 1.47 2.69
N ALA A 87 17.28 0.31 2.86
CA ALA A 87 18.49 -0.09 2.15
C ALA A 87 18.28 -0.36 0.65
N ASN A 88 17.03 -0.56 0.21
CA ASN A 88 16.72 -0.80 -1.20
C ASN A 88 16.99 0.48 -2.01
N PRO A 89 17.83 0.43 -3.08
CA PRO A 89 18.15 1.62 -3.87
C PRO A 89 16.99 2.12 -4.74
N GLY A 90 16.00 1.26 -5.02
CA GLY A 90 14.84 1.60 -5.84
C GLY A 90 13.94 2.66 -5.20
N VAL A 91 13.34 3.49 -6.04
CA VAL A 91 12.31 4.46 -5.63
C VAL A 91 10.96 3.76 -5.62
N PHE A 92 10.22 3.89 -4.53
CA PHE A 92 8.88 3.35 -4.41
C PHE A 92 7.88 4.47 -4.13
N GLU A 93 6.93 4.66 -5.04
CA GLU A 93 5.86 5.64 -4.91
C GLU A 93 4.50 4.97 -4.71
N MET A 94 3.77 5.48 -3.75
CA MET A 94 2.40 5.08 -3.47
C MET A 94 1.45 6.18 -3.91
N VAL A 95 0.49 5.83 -4.75
CA VAL A 95 -0.46 6.81 -5.29
C VAL A 95 -1.64 6.96 -4.34
N THR A 96 -1.95 8.22 -4.04
CA THR A 96 -3.12 8.64 -3.28
C THR A 96 -3.91 9.66 -4.08
N THR A 97 -5.18 9.89 -3.72
CA THR A 97 -5.96 11.01 -4.23
C THR A 97 -6.11 12.06 -3.16
N ASN A 98 -5.75 13.28 -3.46
CA ASN A 98 -6.02 14.44 -2.63
C ASN A 98 -7.53 14.74 -2.68
N CYS A 99 -8.20 14.60 -1.55
CA CYS A 99 -9.66 14.74 -1.47
C CYS A 99 -10.16 16.17 -1.71
N LEU A 100 -9.29 17.18 -1.62
CA LEU A 100 -9.65 18.57 -1.86
C LEU A 100 -9.55 18.94 -3.34
N THR A 101 -8.51 18.45 -4.01
CA THR A 101 -8.23 18.81 -5.41
C THR A 101 -8.68 17.77 -6.42
N GLY A 102 -8.97 16.55 -5.97
CA GLY A 102 -9.27 15.39 -6.83
C GLY A 102 -8.08 14.90 -7.65
N ARG A 103 -6.86 15.40 -7.38
CA ARG A 103 -5.65 15.03 -8.12
C ARG A 103 -4.93 13.87 -7.45
N ALA A 104 -4.23 13.08 -8.28
CA ALA A 104 -3.36 12.03 -7.79
C ALA A 104 -2.04 12.63 -7.28
N ASP A 105 -1.67 12.24 -6.07
CA ASP A 105 -0.39 12.55 -5.46
C ASP A 105 0.44 11.27 -5.38
N TYR A 106 1.71 11.37 -5.79
CA TYR A 106 2.69 10.28 -5.78
C TYR A 106 3.61 10.50 -4.58
N LEU A 107 3.44 9.67 -3.56
CA LEU A 107 4.12 9.85 -2.28
C LEU A 107 5.14 8.74 -2.07
N SER A 108 6.36 9.14 -1.73
CA SER A 108 7.47 8.26 -1.37
C SER A 108 7.98 8.60 0.02
N GLU A 109 8.51 7.60 0.75
CA GLU A 109 9.07 7.77 2.07
C GLU A 109 10.13 6.71 2.36
N LYS A 110 11.29 7.11 2.84
CA LYS A 110 12.39 6.21 3.22
C LYS A 110 12.96 6.44 4.63
N GLU A 111 12.63 7.57 5.23
CA GLU A 111 13.23 7.98 6.51
C GLU A 111 12.30 7.72 7.69
N ASN A 112 11.00 7.92 7.51
CA ASN A 112 10.03 7.86 8.59
C ASN A 112 9.04 6.70 8.41
N TYR A 113 9.22 5.65 9.22
CA TYR A 113 8.35 4.48 9.24
C TYR A 113 6.87 4.83 9.43
N ASN A 114 6.56 5.71 10.40
CA ASN A 114 5.17 6.07 10.68
C ASN A 114 4.52 6.80 9.51
N ARG A 115 5.28 7.65 8.81
CA ARG A 115 4.81 8.32 7.60
C ARG A 115 4.60 7.32 6.46
N LEU A 116 5.51 6.37 6.27
CA LEU A 116 5.38 5.30 5.27
C LEU A 116 4.07 4.50 5.45
N ILE A 117 3.82 4.03 6.67
CA ILE A 117 2.58 3.28 6.99
C ILE A 117 1.34 4.15 6.81
N ARG A 118 1.41 5.45 7.14
CA ARG A 118 0.32 6.39 6.92
C ARG A 118 0.00 6.59 5.44
N ILE A 119 1.01 6.69 4.58
CA ILE A 119 0.85 6.76 3.12
C ILE A 119 0.21 5.46 2.59
N ALA A 120 0.69 4.29 3.02
CA ALA A 120 0.11 3.00 2.65
C ALA A 120 -1.36 2.89 3.06
N LYS A 121 -1.69 3.34 4.27
CA LYS A 121 -3.06 3.43 4.79
C LYS A 121 -3.92 4.36 3.93
N ALA A 122 -3.41 5.56 3.58
CA ALA A 122 -4.10 6.53 2.72
C ALA A 122 -4.37 5.95 1.33
N SER A 123 -3.35 5.34 0.70
CA SER A 123 -3.48 4.69 -0.61
C SER A 123 -4.50 3.55 -0.63
N SER A 124 -4.78 2.93 0.51
CA SER A 124 -5.73 1.81 0.64
C SER A 124 -7.08 2.21 1.22
N SER A 125 -7.27 3.48 1.59
CA SER A 125 -8.53 3.97 2.18
C SER A 125 -9.58 4.22 1.11
N LEU A 126 -10.50 3.28 0.93
CA LEU A 126 -11.62 3.39 -0.01
C LEU A 126 -12.61 4.48 0.46
N PRO A 127 -13.04 5.40 -0.41
CA PRO A 127 -14.08 6.37 -0.11
C PRO A 127 -15.37 5.68 0.34
N TYR A 128 -16.09 6.31 1.27
CA TYR A 128 -17.34 5.82 1.88
C TYR A 128 -17.19 4.56 2.76
N VAL A 129 -16.11 3.80 2.60
CA VAL A 129 -15.90 2.52 3.28
C VAL A 129 -14.84 2.63 4.37
N CYS A 130 -13.91 3.55 4.21
CA CYS A 130 -12.83 3.82 5.15
C CYS A 130 -12.74 5.32 5.44
N PRO A 131 -12.28 5.72 6.64
CA PRO A 131 -12.04 7.11 6.95
C PRO A 131 -10.92 7.69 6.09
N VAL A 132 -11.05 8.97 5.77
CA VAL A 132 -10.02 9.74 5.07
C VAL A 132 -8.76 9.83 5.96
N VAL A 133 -7.61 9.60 5.38
CA VAL A 133 -6.32 9.66 6.08
C VAL A 133 -5.65 10.98 5.79
N VAL A 134 -5.15 11.66 6.83
CA VAL A 134 -4.37 12.89 6.67
C VAL A 134 -2.90 12.54 6.55
N VAL A 135 -2.28 12.94 5.44
CA VAL A 135 -0.84 12.84 5.19
C VAL A 135 -0.34 14.24 4.87
N ASP A 136 0.67 14.71 5.60
CA ASP A 136 1.29 16.04 5.39
C ASP A 136 0.26 17.20 5.30
N ALA A 137 -0.71 17.22 6.22
CA ALA A 137 -1.83 18.16 6.26
C ALA A 137 -2.85 18.03 5.10
N CYS A 138 -2.64 17.12 4.13
CA CYS A 138 -3.57 16.84 3.05
C CYS A 138 -4.49 15.67 3.41
N ARG A 139 -5.78 15.79 3.06
CA ARG A 139 -6.74 14.69 3.17
C ARG A 139 -6.59 13.78 1.96
N CYS A 140 -6.18 12.53 2.19
CA CYS A 140 -5.89 11.57 1.15
C CYS A 140 -6.78 10.32 1.25
N SER A 141 -7.12 9.76 0.09
CA SER A 141 -7.87 8.52 -0.08
C SER A 141 -7.26 7.70 -1.22
N THR A 142 -7.79 6.49 -1.50
CA THR A 142 -7.28 5.68 -2.60
C THR A 142 -7.43 6.36 -3.96
N ALA A 143 -6.44 6.22 -4.82
CA ALA A 143 -6.46 6.79 -6.17
C ALA A 143 -7.47 6.13 -7.12
N VAL A 144 -8.05 4.99 -6.75
CA VAL A 144 -8.95 4.21 -7.62
C VAL A 144 -10.29 4.91 -7.88
N SER A 145 -10.71 5.87 -7.04
CA SER A 145 -12.09 6.36 -7.08
C SER A 145 -12.36 7.59 -7.97
N TRP A 146 -11.34 8.36 -8.36
CA TRP A 146 -11.61 9.66 -9.00
C TRP A 146 -10.73 10.02 -10.20
N THR A 147 -9.65 9.31 -10.44
CA THR A 147 -8.84 9.55 -11.64
C THR A 147 -9.12 8.49 -12.69
N PRO A 148 -9.72 8.84 -13.84
CA PRO A 148 -9.54 8.01 -15.01
C PRO A 148 -8.02 7.93 -15.24
N TYR A 149 -7.47 6.73 -15.27
CA TYR A 149 -6.06 6.45 -15.55
C TYR A 149 -5.69 7.14 -16.85
N ARG A 150 -5.23 8.36 -16.75
CA ARG A 150 -4.75 9.11 -17.90
C ARG A 150 -3.30 8.71 -18.13
N TRP A 151 -3.10 7.70 -18.94
CA TRP A 151 -1.81 7.32 -19.50
C TRP A 151 -1.30 8.41 -20.44
N GLY A 152 -1.12 9.61 -19.95
CA GLY A 152 -0.68 10.74 -20.75
C GLY A 152 0.38 11.55 -20.02
N GLY A 153 1.62 11.27 -20.27
CA GLY A 153 2.69 12.16 -19.96
C GLY A 153 3.78 11.59 -19.03
N ARG A 154 4.81 11.17 -19.65
CA ARG A 154 6.11 10.66 -19.22
C ARG A 154 6.20 9.15 -19.05
N CYS A 155 6.29 8.49 -20.18
CA CYS A 155 6.89 7.17 -20.27
C CYS A 155 8.39 7.28 -19.96
N ARG A 156 8.77 7.33 -18.69
CA ARG A 156 10.05 6.81 -18.24
C ARG A 156 9.71 5.41 -17.75
N SER A 157 10.22 4.40 -18.43
CA SER A 157 10.14 2.96 -18.17
C SER A 157 9.57 2.58 -16.79
N VAL A 158 8.28 2.68 -16.64
CA VAL A 158 7.56 2.32 -15.41
C VAL A 158 6.79 1.08 -15.73
N MET A 159 7.23 -0.06 -15.20
CA MET A 159 6.35 -1.22 -15.09
C MET A 159 5.31 -0.94 -14.00
N SER A 160 4.15 -0.46 -14.40
CA SER A 160 3.00 -0.44 -13.52
C SER A 160 2.49 -1.87 -13.38
N ALA A 161 2.68 -2.46 -12.20
CA ALA A 161 2.01 -3.71 -11.87
C ALA A 161 0.52 -3.42 -11.57
N THR A 162 -0.27 -3.20 -12.61
CA THR A 162 -1.73 -3.24 -12.52
C THR A 162 -2.16 -4.69 -12.53
N TRP A 163 -2.60 -5.19 -11.40
CA TRP A 163 -3.27 -6.49 -11.32
C TRP A 163 -4.75 -6.29 -11.62
N SER A 164 -5.15 -6.69 -12.81
CA SER A 164 -6.54 -7.09 -13.06
C SER A 164 -6.74 -8.47 -12.43
N CYS A 165 -7.77 -8.62 -11.62
CA CYS A 165 -8.26 -9.92 -11.19
C CYS A 165 -8.75 -10.74 -12.38
#